data_95a95197b4be8bce775af798dfce285d
#
_entry.id   95a95197b4be8bce775af798dfce285d
#
_cell.length_a   1.000
_cell.length_b   1.000
_cell.length_c   1.000
_cell.angle_alpha   90.00
_cell.angle_beta   90.00
_cell.angle_gamma   90.00
#
_symmetry.space_group_name_H-M   'P 1'
#
loop_
_entity.id
_entity.type
_entity.pdbx_description
1 polymer ?
#
loop_
_entity_poly.entity_id
_entity_poly.type
_entity_poly.pdbx_seq_one_letter_code
_entity_poly.pdbx_strand_id
1 'polypeptide(L)'
;MFAPNSIQLSISPIAWTNDDLPELGGHITFEQCINEMAIAGFSGSEIGNKYPKDQDVLKPALEQRGLQISSAWFSSFFSEKERSGETVDSFVEQMNFLKAMGAKVVNVCECGHCVQLTPTYPFDRPEYSDEQWQQVAQGLNMIGEIARENGMVTAYHCHMGTMVQN
;
A
#
# COMPACT_ATOMS: atom_id res chain seq x y z
N MET A 1 -27.54 12.35 1.34
CA MET A 1 -26.57 13.34 1.90
C MET A 1 -25.89 12.69 3.09
N PHE A 2 -24.56 12.64 3.10
CA PHE A 2 -23.84 12.09 4.25
C PHE A 2 -23.97 13.00 5.47
N ALA A 3 -24.04 12.41 6.67
CA ALA A 3 -24.03 13.20 7.90
C ALA A 3 -22.69 13.95 8.04
N PRO A 4 -22.66 15.15 8.62
CA PRO A 4 -21.41 15.83 8.95
C PRO A 4 -20.53 14.88 9.79
N ASN A 5 -19.25 14.78 9.45
CA ASN A 5 -18.26 13.88 10.08
C ASN A 5 -18.44 12.37 9.79
N SER A 6 -19.31 11.98 8.86
CA SER A 6 -19.43 10.58 8.44
C SER A 6 -18.37 10.14 7.42
N ILE A 7 -17.63 11.10 6.86
CA ILE A 7 -16.54 10.85 5.89
C ILE A 7 -15.23 11.24 6.55
N GLN A 8 -14.28 10.32 6.53
CA GLN A 8 -12.89 10.54 6.93
C GLN A 8 -12.03 10.58 5.68
N LEU A 9 -11.16 11.57 5.59
CA LEU A 9 -10.23 11.72 4.48
C LEU A 9 -8.85 11.22 4.89
N SER A 10 -8.30 10.35 4.07
CA SER A 10 -6.92 9.86 4.20
C SER A 10 -6.13 10.20 2.96
N ILE A 11 -4.82 10.35 3.11
CA ILE A 11 -3.92 10.70 2.00
C ILE A 11 -2.66 9.84 2.05
N SER A 12 -2.12 9.54 0.87
CA SER A 12 -0.80 8.91 0.77
C SER A 12 0.32 9.92 0.98
N PRO A 13 1.41 9.58 1.68
CA PRO A 13 2.57 10.45 1.86
C PRO A 13 3.34 10.75 0.57
N ILE A 14 3.02 10.11 -0.55
CA ILE A 14 3.67 10.30 -1.84
C ILE A 14 3.59 11.76 -2.35
N ALA A 15 2.64 12.55 -1.83
CA ALA A 15 2.56 13.99 -2.13
C ALA A 15 3.71 14.80 -1.49
N TRP A 16 4.38 14.27 -0.48
CA TRP A 16 5.51 14.88 0.23
C TRP A 16 6.83 14.19 -0.11
N THR A 17 6.82 12.87 -0.17
CA THR A 17 8.01 12.04 -0.38
C THR A 17 7.66 10.94 -1.38
N ASN A 18 8.45 10.82 -2.44
CA ASN A 18 8.20 9.81 -3.46
C ASN A 18 9.02 8.55 -3.16
N ASP A 19 8.34 7.41 -3.02
CA ASP A 19 8.96 6.14 -2.68
C ASP A 19 9.70 5.52 -3.88
N ASP A 20 9.26 5.82 -5.11
CA ASP A 20 9.89 5.34 -6.36
C ASP A 20 11.04 6.26 -6.82
N LEU A 21 10.95 7.56 -6.50
CA LEU A 21 11.94 8.59 -6.84
C LEU A 21 12.35 9.32 -5.55
N PRO A 22 13.22 8.70 -4.71
CA PRO A 22 13.51 9.18 -3.35
C PRO A 22 14.12 10.58 -3.26
N GLU A 23 14.67 11.11 -4.35
CA GLU A 23 15.15 12.50 -4.45
C GLU A 23 14.02 13.52 -4.44
N LEU A 24 12.80 13.11 -4.86
CA LEU A 24 11.63 13.97 -4.80
C LEU A 24 11.08 14.01 -3.37
N GLY A 25 11.25 15.15 -2.72
CA GLY A 25 10.87 15.33 -1.31
C GLY A 25 11.81 14.64 -0.33
N GLY A 26 13.01 14.21 -0.74
CA GLY A 26 13.96 13.49 0.09
C GLY A 26 14.36 14.20 1.39
N HIS A 27 14.28 15.53 1.42
CA HIS A 27 14.54 16.37 2.58
C HIS A 27 13.36 16.49 3.55
N ILE A 28 12.16 16.11 3.14
CA ILE A 28 10.96 16.17 3.98
C ILE A 28 10.99 15.02 4.97
N THR A 29 10.82 15.31 6.26
CA THR A 29 10.81 14.29 7.31
C THR A 29 9.44 13.67 7.49
N PHE A 30 9.38 12.52 8.16
CA PHE A 30 8.12 11.90 8.59
C PHE A 30 7.27 12.88 9.41
N GLU A 31 7.87 13.57 10.39
CA GLU A 31 7.17 14.50 11.29
C GLU A 31 6.59 15.68 10.53
N GLN A 32 7.32 16.22 9.55
CA GLN A 32 6.81 17.29 8.69
C GLN A 32 5.61 16.81 7.91
N CYS A 33 5.71 15.64 7.28
CA CYS A 33 4.65 15.06 6.48
C CYS A 33 3.34 14.91 7.29
N ILE A 34 3.39 14.26 8.46
CA ILE A 34 2.19 14.06 9.29
C ILE A 34 1.67 15.36 9.93
N ASN A 35 2.54 16.35 10.20
CA ASN A 35 2.10 17.67 10.66
C ASN A 35 1.27 18.38 9.58
N GLU A 36 1.76 18.39 8.35
CA GLU A 36 1.08 19.04 7.23
C GLU A 36 -0.21 18.34 6.83
N MET A 37 -0.26 16.99 6.88
CA MET A 37 -1.50 16.22 6.73
C MET A 37 -2.56 16.64 7.76
N ALA A 38 -2.18 16.75 9.02
CA ALA A 38 -3.10 17.16 10.09
C ALA A 38 -3.60 18.60 9.90
N ILE A 39 -2.70 19.54 9.56
CA ILE A 39 -3.05 20.94 9.27
C ILE A 39 -3.99 21.06 8.06
N ALA A 40 -3.80 20.21 7.04
CA ALA A 40 -4.67 20.14 5.88
C ALA A 40 -6.05 19.54 6.17
N GLY A 41 -6.28 19.00 7.37
CA GLY A 41 -7.57 18.46 7.81
C GLY A 41 -7.79 16.99 7.47
N PHE A 42 -6.75 16.25 7.10
CA PHE A 42 -6.84 14.79 6.97
C PHE A 42 -6.97 14.12 8.34
N SER A 43 -7.69 13.01 8.37
CA SER A 43 -7.86 12.16 9.55
C SER A 43 -7.10 10.84 9.45
N GLY A 44 -6.46 10.57 8.31
CA GLY A 44 -5.70 9.37 8.10
C GLY A 44 -4.58 9.50 7.08
N SER A 45 -3.68 8.55 7.13
CA SER A 45 -2.56 8.42 6.21
C SER A 45 -2.36 6.96 5.79
N GLU A 46 -1.92 6.74 4.56
CA GLU A 46 -1.22 5.50 4.21
C GLU A 46 0.17 5.49 4.82
N ILE A 47 0.76 4.31 4.96
CA ILE A 47 2.17 4.18 5.38
C ILE A 47 3.07 4.47 4.19
N GLY A 48 4.07 5.33 4.41
CA GLY A 48 5.16 5.57 3.46
C GLY A 48 6.50 5.05 3.98
N ASN A 49 7.50 5.03 3.12
CA ASN A 49 8.83 4.48 3.42
C ASN A 49 9.56 5.16 4.58
N LYS A 50 9.24 6.43 4.88
CA LYS A 50 9.84 7.18 5.99
C LYS A 50 9.16 6.96 7.32
N TYR A 51 8.06 6.21 7.36
CA TYR A 51 7.32 5.97 8.59
C TYR A 51 8.09 5.01 9.50
N PRO A 52 8.12 5.27 10.82
CA PRO A 52 8.66 4.31 11.78
C PRO A 52 8.00 2.94 11.64
N LYS A 53 8.82 1.89 11.66
CA LYS A 53 8.32 0.50 11.64
C LYS A 53 7.94 0.00 13.03
N ASP A 54 8.31 0.74 14.06
CA ASP A 54 7.95 0.46 15.44
C ASP A 54 6.58 1.08 15.75
N GLN A 55 5.62 0.24 16.12
CA GLN A 55 4.25 0.63 16.45
C GLN A 55 4.20 1.56 17.66
N ASP A 56 5.07 1.34 18.64
CA ASP A 56 5.12 2.13 19.88
C ASP A 56 5.65 3.55 19.62
N VAL A 57 6.32 3.76 18.48
CA VAL A 57 6.74 5.09 18.01
C VAL A 57 5.71 5.70 17.06
N LEU A 58 5.26 4.92 16.08
CA LEU A 58 4.37 5.42 15.02
C LEU A 58 2.99 5.80 15.55
N LYS A 59 2.38 4.93 16.35
CA LYS A 59 1.01 5.12 16.80
C LYS A 59 0.82 6.41 17.63
N PRO A 60 1.63 6.68 18.67
CA PRO A 60 1.51 7.93 19.42
C PRO A 60 1.78 9.18 18.56
N ALA A 61 2.73 9.10 17.62
CA ALA A 61 3.03 10.21 16.74
C ALA A 61 1.83 10.64 15.87
N LEU A 62 1.06 9.66 15.39
CA LEU A 62 -0.16 9.90 14.62
C LEU A 62 -1.32 10.37 15.51
N GLU A 63 -1.55 9.68 16.64
CA GLU A 63 -2.67 9.98 17.57
C GLU A 63 -2.60 11.42 18.10
N GLN A 64 -1.41 11.92 18.42
CA GLN A 64 -1.20 13.32 18.86
C GLN A 64 -1.68 14.36 17.84
N ARG A 65 -1.84 13.95 16.58
CA ARG A 65 -2.25 14.80 15.45
C ARG A 65 -3.66 14.50 14.96
N GLY A 66 -4.37 13.58 15.63
CA GLY A 66 -5.69 13.12 15.21
C GLY A 66 -5.65 12.29 13.92
N LEU A 67 -4.49 11.73 13.57
CA LEU A 67 -4.30 10.87 12.40
C LEU A 67 -4.36 9.38 12.81
N GLN A 68 -4.77 8.55 11.86
CA GLN A 68 -4.71 7.09 11.97
C GLN A 68 -4.16 6.48 10.67
N ILE A 69 -3.68 5.24 10.72
CA ILE A 69 -3.33 4.52 9.50
C ILE A 69 -4.61 4.00 8.85
N SER A 70 -4.78 4.31 7.57
CA SER A 70 -5.91 3.85 6.76
C SER A 70 -5.59 2.56 6.01
N SER A 71 -4.39 2.46 5.44
CA SER A 71 -3.93 1.37 4.60
C SER A 71 -2.42 1.45 4.39
N ALA A 72 -1.88 0.50 3.63
CA ALA A 72 -0.55 0.59 3.05
C ALA A 72 -0.53 -0.13 1.70
N TRP A 73 0.43 0.26 0.86
CA TRP A 73 0.77 -0.45 -0.37
C TRP A 73 1.40 -1.80 -0.06
N PHE A 74 1.01 -2.82 -0.83
CA PHE A 74 1.63 -4.14 -0.85
C PHE A 74 1.87 -4.59 -2.28
N SER A 75 3.14 -4.87 -2.63
CA SER A 75 3.51 -5.46 -3.91
C SER A 75 3.42 -6.97 -3.84
N SER A 76 2.55 -7.59 -4.64
CA SER A 76 2.50 -9.02 -4.84
C SER A 76 3.29 -9.44 -6.09
N PHE A 77 3.74 -10.71 -6.12
CA PHE A 77 4.56 -11.25 -7.19
C PHE A 77 4.09 -12.67 -7.56
N PHE A 78 2.79 -12.88 -7.63
CA PHE A 78 2.21 -14.20 -7.91
C PHE A 78 2.42 -14.68 -9.34
N SER A 79 2.63 -13.76 -10.30
CA SER A 79 3.00 -14.13 -11.67
C SER A 79 4.42 -14.73 -11.77
N GLU A 80 5.21 -14.63 -10.70
CA GLU A 80 6.54 -15.22 -10.53
C GLU A 80 6.42 -16.36 -9.52
N LYS A 81 6.19 -17.56 -10.02
CA LYS A 81 5.81 -18.75 -9.23
C LYS A 81 6.72 -19.04 -8.03
N GLU A 82 8.00 -18.84 -8.19
CA GLU A 82 9.03 -19.02 -7.15
C GLU A 82 8.91 -18.03 -6.00
N ARG A 83 8.29 -16.86 -6.23
CA ARG A 83 8.10 -15.81 -5.22
C ARG A 83 6.75 -15.90 -4.50
N SER A 84 5.89 -16.82 -4.90
CA SER A 84 4.54 -16.91 -4.37
C SER A 84 4.50 -17.16 -2.86
N GLY A 85 5.36 -18.04 -2.34
CA GLY A 85 5.45 -18.32 -0.90
C GLY A 85 5.91 -17.09 -0.10
N GLU A 86 7.01 -16.48 -0.53
CA GLU A 86 7.54 -15.24 0.08
C GLU A 86 6.51 -14.11 0.05
N THR A 87 5.74 -14.00 -1.04
CA THR A 87 4.68 -13.00 -1.17
C THR A 87 3.59 -13.19 -0.11
N VAL A 88 3.17 -14.42 0.15
CA VAL A 88 2.17 -14.71 1.18
C VAL A 88 2.71 -14.40 2.57
N ASP A 89 3.93 -14.81 2.88
CA ASP A 89 4.56 -14.57 4.20
C ASP A 89 4.69 -13.07 4.47
N SER A 90 5.19 -12.31 3.50
CA SER A 90 5.32 -10.84 3.58
C SER A 90 3.96 -10.15 3.70
N PHE A 91 2.93 -10.67 3.02
CA PHE A 91 1.57 -10.15 3.16
C PHE A 91 1.04 -10.32 4.59
N VAL A 92 1.24 -11.49 5.18
CA VAL A 92 0.79 -11.77 6.55
C VAL A 92 1.49 -10.87 7.57
N GLU A 93 2.79 -10.65 7.41
CA GLU A 93 3.56 -9.74 8.26
C GLU A 93 3.01 -8.32 8.18
N GLN A 94 2.87 -7.77 6.96
CA GLN A 94 2.36 -6.41 6.77
C GLN A 94 0.91 -6.27 7.23
N MET A 95 0.06 -7.25 6.94
CA MET A 95 -1.34 -7.27 7.39
C MET A 95 -1.43 -7.21 8.92
N ASN A 96 -0.61 -7.99 9.63
CA ASN A 96 -0.60 -8.00 11.09
C ASN A 96 -0.15 -6.65 11.65
N PHE A 97 0.85 -6.02 11.06
CA PHE A 97 1.28 -4.66 11.40
C PHE A 97 0.14 -3.65 11.21
N LEU A 98 -0.50 -3.65 10.04
CA LEU A 98 -1.62 -2.76 9.74
C LEU A 98 -2.80 -2.96 10.69
N LYS A 99 -3.13 -4.21 11.00
CA LYS A 99 -4.18 -4.57 11.95
C LYS A 99 -3.89 -4.01 13.36
N ALA A 100 -2.65 -4.11 13.82
CA ALA A 100 -2.22 -3.55 15.10
C ALA A 100 -2.27 -2.02 15.12
N MET A 101 -2.04 -1.37 13.97
CA MET A 101 -2.22 0.08 13.78
C MET A 101 -3.69 0.51 13.61
N GLY A 102 -4.64 -0.44 13.61
CA GLY A 102 -6.08 -0.18 13.50
C GLY A 102 -6.61 -0.04 12.07
N ALA A 103 -5.77 -0.22 11.05
CA ALA A 103 -6.19 -0.23 9.66
C ALA A 103 -7.08 -1.43 9.34
N LYS A 104 -7.90 -1.31 8.29
CA LYS A 104 -8.82 -2.35 7.83
C LYS A 104 -8.57 -2.79 6.40
N VAL A 105 -7.68 -2.11 5.69
CA VAL A 105 -7.45 -2.32 4.26
C VAL A 105 -5.96 -2.49 4.00
N VAL A 106 -5.62 -3.42 3.12
CA VAL A 106 -4.31 -3.54 2.46
C VAL A 106 -4.50 -3.25 0.98
N ASN A 107 -3.80 -2.26 0.44
CA ASN A 107 -3.82 -1.96 -0.99
C ASN A 107 -2.81 -2.86 -1.70
N VAL A 108 -3.29 -3.79 -2.52
CA VAL A 108 -2.47 -4.80 -3.19
C VAL A 108 -2.33 -4.48 -4.67
N CYS A 109 -1.12 -4.56 -5.18
CA CYS A 109 -0.84 -4.51 -6.61
C CYS A 109 0.03 -5.70 -7.02
N GLU A 110 -0.31 -6.37 -8.12
CA GLU A 110 0.57 -7.38 -8.72
C GLU A 110 1.68 -6.68 -9.50
N CYS A 111 2.91 -6.79 -8.99
CA CYS A 111 4.09 -6.11 -9.49
C CYS A 111 5.08 -7.06 -10.20
N GLY A 112 4.73 -8.33 -10.40
CA GLY A 112 5.55 -9.23 -11.19
C GLY A 112 5.81 -8.67 -12.59
N HIS A 113 7.06 -8.71 -13.02
CA HIS A 113 7.53 -8.17 -14.31
C HIS A 113 7.19 -6.68 -14.54
N CYS A 114 6.96 -5.88 -13.51
CA CYS A 114 6.67 -4.45 -13.63
C CYS A 114 7.78 -3.72 -14.37
N VAL A 115 7.40 -2.87 -15.33
CA VAL A 115 8.32 -2.08 -16.16
C VAL A 115 8.36 -0.61 -15.78
N GLN A 116 7.72 -0.22 -14.68
CA GLN A 116 7.80 1.14 -14.16
C GLN A 116 9.26 1.55 -13.93
N LEU A 117 9.61 2.78 -14.30
CA LEU A 117 10.98 3.33 -14.24
C LEU A 117 12.01 2.64 -15.17
N THR A 118 11.58 1.72 -16.02
CA THR A 118 12.47 1.22 -17.08
C THR A 118 12.51 2.18 -18.27
N PRO A 119 13.56 2.15 -19.12
CA PRO A 119 13.64 3.00 -20.31
C PRO A 119 12.51 2.76 -21.32
N THR A 120 11.87 1.60 -21.30
CA THR A 120 10.80 1.21 -22.22
C THR A 120 9.41 1.65 -21.76
N TYR A 121 9.27 2.04 -20.49
CA TYR A 121 8.01 2.57 -19.97
C TYR A 121 7.64 3.90 -20.67
N PRO A 122 6.36 4.15 -21.03
CA PRO A 122 5.16 3.33 -20.78
C PRO A 122 4.75 2.38 -21.92
N PHE A 123 5.59 2.21 -22.93
CA PHE A 123 5.23 1.58 -24.21
C PHE A 123 5.32 0.05 -24.19
N ASP A 124 6.05 -0.52 -23.25
CA ASP A 124 6.36 -1.95 -23.16
C ASP A 124 5.96 -2.51 -21.80
N ARG A 125 4.66 -2.61 -21.58
CA ARG A 125 4.12 -3.21 -20.35
C ARG A 125 4.15 -4.74 -20.42
N PRO A 126 4.23 -5.46 -19.30
CA PRO A 126 4.21 -6.91 -19.28
C PRO A 126 2.89 -7.46 -19.85
N GLU A 127 2.98 -8.57 -20.54
CA GLU A 127 1.85 -9.39 -20.95
C GLU A 127 1.96 -10.75 -20.23
N TYR A 128 0.89 -11.18 -19.56
CA TYR A 128 0.86 -12.44 -18.84
C TYR A 128 0.28 -13.56 -19.70
N SER A 129 0.91 -14.74 -19.62
CA SER A 129 0.32 -15.98 -20.13
C SER A 129 -0.93 -16.37 -19.33
N ASP A 130 -1.75 -17.26 -19.87
CA ASP A 130 -2.92 -17.82 -19.16
C ASP A 130 -2.53 -18.46 -17.82
N GLU A 131 -1.35 -19.13 -17.77
CA GLU A 131 -0.84 -19.71 -16.53
C GLU A 131 -0.51 -18.63 -15.48
N GLN A 132 0.16 -17.55 -15.88
CA GLN A 132 0.46 -16.45 -14.98
C GLN A 132 -0.80 -15.76 -14.48
N TRP A 133 -1.80 -15.55 -15.33
CA TRP A 133 -3.10 -15.04 -14.92
C TRP A 133 -3.79 -15.93 -13.88
N GLN A 134 -3.72 -17.25 -14.05
CA GLN A 134 -4.27 -18.20 -13.08
C GLN A 134 -3.51 -18.14 -11.74
N GLN A 135 -2.18 -18.03 -11.78
CA GLN A 135 -1.35 -17.89 -10.58
C GLN A 135 -1.68 -16.61 -9.82
N VAL A 136 -1.80 -15.49 -10.52
CA VAL A 136 -2.18 -14.19 -9.93
C VAL A 136 -3.57 -14.27 -9.29
N ALA A 137 -4.55 -14.81 -10.00
CA ALA A 137 -5.91 -14.95 -9.48
C ALA A 137 -5.96 -15.85 -8.23
N GLN A 138 -5.24 -16.97 -8.23
CA GLN A 138 -5.15 -17.87 -7.08
C GLN A 138 -4.46 -17.22 -5.90
N GLY A 139 -3.34 -16.53 -6.15
CA GLY A 139 -2.58 -15.83 -5.09
C GLY A 139 -3.38 -14.69 -4.47
N LEU A 140 -4.02 -13.85 -5.28
CA LEU A 140 -4.87 -12.75 -4.79
C LEU A 140 -6.08 -13.28 -3.99
N ASN A 141 -6.72 -14.35 -4.44
CA ASN A 141 -7.80 -15.00 -3.69
C ASN A 141 -7.29 -15.52 -2.33
N MET A 142 -6.12 -16.17 -2.30
CA MET A 142 -5.52 -16.69 -1.06
C MET A 142 -5.27 -15.56 -0.04
N ILE A 143 -4.59 -14.48 -0.42
CA ILE A 143 -4.35 -13.36 0.51
C ILE A 143 -5.63 -12.62 0.88
N GLY A 144 -6.61 -12.57 -0.02
CA GLY A 144 -7.94 -12.02 0.25
C GLY A 144 -8.70 -12.83 1.31
N GLU A 145 -8.62 -14.15 1.29
CA GLU A 145 -9.19 -15.03 2.32
C GLU A 145 -8.46 -14.85 3.66
N ILE A 146 -7.13 -14.84 3.65
CA ILE A 146 -6.31 -14.56 4.85
C ILE A 146 -6.72 -13.22 5.48
N ALA A 147 -6.85 -12.16 4.68
CA ALA A 147 -7.28 -10.85 5.16
C ALA A 147 -8.68 -10.93 5.79
N ARG A 148 -9.64 -11.52 5.11
CA ARG A 148 -11.02 -11.68 5.57
C ARG A 148 -11.12 -12.43 6.91
N GLU A 149 -10.39 -13.52 7.08
CA GLU A 149 -10.32 -14.29 8.33
C GLU A 149 -9.74 -13.46 9.49
N ASN A 150 -8.92 -12.47 9.17
CA ASN A 150 -8.34 -11.53 10.13
C ASN A 150 -9.17 -10.25 10.32
N GLY A 151 -10.36 -10.16 9.72
CA GLY A 151 -11.24 -8.99 9.81
C GLY A 151 -10.73 -7.78 9.03
N MET A 152 -9.94 -8.03 7.98
CA MET A 152 -9.39 -7.04 7.05
C MET A 152 -9.87 -7.28 5.62
N VAL A 153 -9.59 -6.36 4.74
CA VAL A 153 -9.96 -6.40 3.31
C VAL A 153 -8.72 -6.10 2.47
N THR A 154 -8.56 -6.80 1.36
CA THR A 154 -7.64 -6.41 0.29
C THR A 154 -8.38 -5.55 -0.73
N ALA A 155 -7.76 -4.45 -1.15
CA ALA A 155 -8.23 -3.63 -2.27
C ALA A 155 -7.18 -3.70 -3.38
N TYR A 156 -7.60 -4.05 -4.60
CA TYR A 156 -6.66 -4.08 -5.73
C TYR A 156 -6.42 -2.67 -6.26
N HIS A 157 -5.15 -2.31 -6.37
CA HIS A 157 -4.70 -1.04 -6.93
C HIS A 157 -4.12 -1.28 -8.32
N CYS A 158 -4.81 -0.80 -9.36
CA CYS A 158 -4.28 -0.79 -10.72
C CYS A 158 -3.12 0.20 -10.80
N HIS A 159 -1.96 -0.23 -11.31
CA HIS A 159 -0.78 0.63 -11.29
C HIS A 159 -0.05 0.64 -12.64
N MET A 160 0.48 1.81 -12.97
CA MET A 160 1.26 2.01 -14.20
C MET A 160 2.46 1.06 -14.25
N GLY A 161 2.80 0.59 -15.44
CA GLY A 161 3.94 -0.32 -15.64
C GLY A 161 3.69 -1.76 -15.23
N THR A 162 2.53 -2.09 -14.66
CA THR A 162 2.12 -3.46 -14.33
C THR A 162 1.20 -4.03 -15.42
N MET A 163 0.86 -5.31 -15.33
CA MET A 163 -0.10 -5.94 -16.25
C MET A 163 -1.49 -5.31 -16.14
N VAL A 164 -1.93 -4.93 -14.94
CA VAL A 164 -3.23 -4.31 -14.69
C VAL A 164 -3.05 -2.82 -14.42
N GLN A 165 -3.12 -2.01 -15.47
CA GLN A 165 -2.98 -0.55 -15.35
C GLN A 165 -4.33 0.18 -15.19
N ASN A 166 -5.41 -0.42 -15.68
CA ASN A 166 -6.77 0.14 -15.75
C ASN A 166 -7.82 -0.97 -15.73
#